data_31a4da0576319f25859bf39d4346e459
#
_entry.id   31a4da0576319f25859bf39d4346e459
#
_cell.length_a   1.000
_cell.length_b   1.000
_cell.length_c   1.000
_cell.angle_alpha   90.00
_cell.angle_beta   90.00
_cell.angle_gamma   90.00
#
_symmetry.space_group_name_H-M   'P 1'
#
loop_
_entity.id
_entity.type
_entity.pdbx_description
1 polymer ?
#
loop_
_entity_poly.entity_id
_entity_poly.type
_entity_poly.pdbx_seq_one_letter_code
_entity_poly.pdbx_strand_id
1 'polypeptide(L)'
;MQLKPEEISKVIRSQIKYYENAIQQNETGTILMVGDGIARASGLVNCMSGELLEFEDGSFGMAQNLEENSVSIVIFGSDENIGEGQTVKRTGKVVSVPVGDAMVGRVVNALGQPIDGAGPIDTKEFRPIESKAPGICERRSVYQPLQTGIKAIDSMIPIGRGQRELIIGDRQTGKTTIDTDTIINQKGKDVICIYVAIGQKRSTVATLVENLTRNGAMDYTIVVAATASESSPLQYIAPYSGCAMGEYFMNKGKDVLIIYDDLSKHAVAYRALSLLIRRPPGREAYPGDVFYLHSRLLERAAKLDDEHGGGSMTALPIIETQAGDVSAYIPTNVISITDGQIFLETELFHSGIMPAVNPGISVSRVGGDAQIKAMKKVAGTLKLIYSQYRELQSFAQFGSDLDADTKARLEQGARIVEVLKQNQNAPVPVEKQVAILYAVTKGVLESVKVEDVNVYESGLYTYLDTDAAGVEVMQEIRSTGKLEQETEQKLRSVLDAYTENFLNTRPEK
;
A
#
# COMPACT_ATOMS: atom_id res chain seq x y z
N MET A 1 -47.53 -50.50 32.88
CA MET A 1 -47.70 -50.52 31.43
C MET A 1 -46.28 -50.63 30.82
N GLN A 2 -45.92 -51.81 30.29
CA GLN A 2 -44.63 -51.97 29.59
C GLN A 2 -44.85 -51.53 28.14
N LEU A 3 -44.13 -50.46 27.73
CA LEU A 3 -44.11 -50.00 26.35
C LEU A 3 -43.49 -51.11 25.47
N LYS A 4 -44.17 -51.47 24.38
CA LYS A 4 -43.65 -52.46 23.43
C LYS A 4 -42.40 -51.89 22.71
N PRO A 5 -41.42 -52.75 22.38
CA PRO A 5 -40.16 -52.29 21.69
C PRO A 5 -40.43 -51.52 20.41
N GLU A 6 -41.50 -51.80 19.70
CA GLU A 6 -41.90 -51.06 18.49
C GLU A 6 -42.39 -49.63 18.73
N GLU A 7 -43.03 -49.37 19.89
CA GLU A 7 -43.51 -48.05 20.29
C GLU A 7 -42.31 -47.19 20.72
N ILE A 8 -41.33 -47.78 21.43
CA ILE A 8 -40.10 -47.11 21.79
C ILE A 8 -39.31 -46.75 20.54
N SER A 9 -39.20 -47.64 19.55
CA SER A 9 -38.51 -47.38 18.27
C SER A 9 -39.19 -46.27 17.46
N LYS A 10 -40.52 -46.17 17.47
CA LYS A 10 -41.26 -45.08 16.83
C LYS A 10 -41.02 -43.73 17.49
N VAL A 11 -41.02 -43.68 18.82
CA VAL A 11 -40.75 -42.46 19.59
C VAL A 11 -39.31 -41.97 19.35
N ILE A 12 -38.35 -42.89 19.36
CA ILE A 12 -36.94 -42.56 19.08
C ILE A 12 -36.78 -42.04 17.65
N ARG A 13 -37.38 -42.68 16.67
CA ARG A 13 -37.35 -42.20 15.26
C ARG A 13 -38.00 -40.82 15.08
N SER A 14 -39.13 -40.57 15.77
CA SER A 14 -39.80 -39.28 15.71
C SER A 14 -38.96 -38.18 16.39
N GLN A 15 -38.30 -38.51 17.50
CA GLN A 15 -37.39 -37.56 18.18
C GLN A 15 -36.11 -37.27 17.37
N ILE A 16 -35.52 -38.29 16.73
CA ILE A 16 -34.35 -38.11 15.83
C ILE A 16 -34.76 -37.22 14.64
N LYS A 17 -35.90 -37.47 14.04
CA LYS A 17 -36.43 -36.68 12.92
C LYS A 17 -36.77 -35.25 13.33
N TYR A 18 -37.26 -35.05 14.54
CA TYR A 18 -37.50 -33.72 15.11
C TYR A 18 -36.17 -33.01 15.39
N TYR A 19 -35.14 -33.73 15.85
CA TYR A 19 -33.81 -33.21 16.12
C TYR A 19 -33.09 -32.84 14.81
N GLU A 20 -33.18 -33.66 13.76
CA GLU A 20 -32.64 -33.32 12.43
C GLU A 20 -33.37 -32.11 11.82
N ASN A 21 -34.70 -32.00 11.96
CA ASN A 21 -35.43 -30.82 11.50
C ASN A 21 -35.08 -29.56 12.31
N ALA A 22 -34.83 -29.69 13.62
CA ALA A 22 -34.41 -28.56 14.46
C ALA A 22 -33.01 -28.08 14.09
N ILE A 23 -32.08 -29.00 13.76
CA ILE A 23 -30.73 -28.66 13.27
C ILE A 23 -30.81 -27.96 11.89
N GLN A 24 -31.62 -28.49 10.98
CA GLN A 24 -31.82 -27.84 9.68
C GLN A 24 -32.46 -26.44 9.79
N GLN A 25 -33.41 -26.24 10.71
CA GLN A 25 -34.03 -24.94 10.95
C GLN A 25 -33.06 -23.92 11.53
N ASN A 26 -32.02 -24.35 12.27
CA ASN A 26 -31.02 -23.46 12.84
C ASN A 26 -29.90 -23.08 11.84
N GLU A 27 -29.82 -23.76 10.71
CA GLU A 27 -28.80 -23.51 9.66
C GLU A 27 -29.36 -22.77 8.45
N THR A 28 -30.66 -22.56 8.38
CA THR A 28 -31.31 -21.80 7.31
C THR A 28 -32.09 -20.62 7.88
N GLY A 29 -32.10 -19.55 7.13
CA GLY A 29 -32.89 -18.36 7.43
C GLY A 29 -33.79 -18.00 6.26
N THR A 30 -34.77 -17.14 6.52
CA THR A 30 -35.68 -16.59 5.51
C THR A 30 -35.37 -15.13 5.32
N ILE A 31 -35.25 -14.70 4.06
CA ILE A 31 -34.98 -13.30 3.69
C ILE A 31 -36.23 -12.46 3.97
N LEU A 32 -36.04 -11.44 4.81
CA LEU A 32 -37.11 -10.49 5.19
C LEU A 32 -37.12 -9.25 4.29
N MET A 33 -35.99 -8.87 3.77
CA MET A 33 -35.79 -7.68 2.94
C MET A 33 -34.52 -7.85 2.11
N VAL A 34 -34.53 -7.33 0.88
CA VAL A 34 -33.36 -7.25 0.01
C VAL A 34 -33.37 -5.93 -0.74
N GLY A 35 -32.22 -5.35 -0.98
CA GLY A 35 -32.02 -4.15 -1.80
C GLY A 35 -30.66 -3.50 -1.57
N ASP A 36 -30.17 -2.84 -2.60
CA ASP A 36 -28.91 -2.09 -2.58
C ASP A 36 -27.68 -2.91 -2.14
N GLY A 37 -27.65 -4.22 -2.45
CA GLY A 37 -26.55 -5.12 -2.10
C GLY A 37 -26.59 -5.62 -0.65
N ILE A 38 -27.72 -5.46 0.04
CA ILE A 38 -27.93 -5.92 1.42
C ILE A 38 -29.20 -6.78 1.48
N ALA A 39 -29.13 -7.88 2.24
CA ALA A 39 -30.28 -8.64 2.66
C ALA A 39 -30.41 -8.65 4.18
N ARG A 40 -31.63 -8.81 4.67
CA ARG A 40 -31.93 -9.05 6.08
C ARG A 40 -32.68 -10.35 6.18
N ALA A 41 -32.17 -11.27 6.99
CA ALA A 41 -32.76 -12.59 7.15
C ALA A 41 -33.08 -12.88 8.62
N SER A 42 -34.13 -13.67 8.86
CA SER A 42 -34.47 -14.24 10.16
C SER A 42 -34.09 -15.72 10.23
N GLY A 43 -34.02 -16.28 11.42
CA GLY A 43 -33.84 -17.73 11.62
C GLY A 43 -32.40 -18.24 11.66
N LEU A 44 -31.41 -17.39 11.45
CA LEU A 44 -29.96 -17.71 11.49
C LEU A 44 -29.42 -17.61 12.93
N VAL A 45 -29.99 -18.34 13.87
CA VAL A 45 -29.73 -18.17 15.32
C VAL A 45 -28.26 -18.38 15.71
N ASN A 46 -27.58 -19.31 15.05
CA ASN A 46 -26.18 -19.64 15.35
C ASN A 46 -25.18 -18.98 14.40
N CYS A 47 -25.60 -17.98 13.59
CA CYS A 47 -24.75 -17.32 12.64
C CYS A 47 -23.63 -16.55 13.33
N MET A 48 -22.43 -16.64 12.80
CA MET A 48 -21.26 -15.90 13.27
C MET A 48 -21.09 -14.58 12.49
N SER A 49 -20.54 -13.57 13.15
CA SER A 49 -20.13 -12.36 12.45
C SER A 49 -19.02 -12.68 11.43
N GLY A 50 -19.16 -12.18 10.19
CA GLY A 50 -18.24 -12.50 9.10
C GLY A 50 -18.45 -13.88 8.48
N GLU A 51 -19.52 -14.61 8.85
CA GLU A 51 -19.83 -15.89 8.25
C GLU A 51 -20.28 -15.75 6.80
N LEU A 52 -19.78 -16.63 5.94
CA LEU A 52 -20.22 -16.75 4.56
C LEU A 52 -21.59 -17.43 4.52
N LEU A 53 -22.53 -16.81 3.86
CA LEU A 53 -23.90 -17.30 3.69
C LEU A 53 -24.16 -17.55 2.20
N GLU A 54 -24.92 -18.60 1.89
CA GLU A 54 -25.28 -19.00 0.53
C GLU A 54 -26.78 -18.75 0.29
N PHE A 55 -27.09 -18.02 -0.78
CA PHE A 55 -28.46 -17.79 -1.23
C PHE A 55 -28.94 -18.90 -2.16
N GLU A 56 -30.27 -18.98 -2.41
CA GLU A 56 -30.87 -20.02 -3.26
C GLU A 56 -30.37 -19.98 -4.71
N ASP A 57 -30.01 -18.82 -5.21
CA ASP A 57 -29.47 -18.64 -6.57
C ASP A 57 -27.98 -19.02 -6.69
N GLY A 58 -27.34 -19.47 -5.59
CA GLY A 58 -25.92 -19.81 -5.52
C GLY A 58 -25.00 -18.61 -5.33
N SER A 59 -25.54 -17.42 -5.15
CA SER A 59 -24.76 -16.25 -4.76
C SER A 59 -24.38 -16.31 -3.27
N PHE A 60 -23.39 -15.50 -2.88
CA PHE A 60 -22.88 -15.48 -1.52
C PHE A 60 -23.01 -14.10 -0.89
N GLY A 61 -23.09 -14.09 0.43
CA GLY A 61 -23.04 -12.89 1.23
C GLY A 61 -22.30 -13.10 2.54
N MET A 62 -22.05 -12.03 3.25
CA MET A 62 -21.39 -12.06 4.56
C MET A 62 -22.33 -11.52 5.65
N ALA A 63 -22.44 -12.24 6.75
CA ALA A 63 -23.14 -11.77 7.94
C ALA A 63 -22.37 -10.60 8.57
N GLN A 64 -22.97 -9.40 8.58
CA GLN A 64 -22.32 -8.17 9.04
C GLN A 64 -22.84 -7.69 10.39
N ASN A 65 -24.15 -7.75 10.61
CA ASN A 65 -24.78 -7.31 11.85
C ASN A 65 -25.70 -8.41 12.38
N LEU A 66 -25.45 -8.83 13.61
CA LEU A 66 -26.22 -9.85 14.28
C LEU A 66 -27.15 -9.19 15.29
N GLU A 67 -28.43 -9.25 15.03
CA GLU A 67 -29.49 -8.75 15.92
C GLU A 67 -30.24 -9.94 16.56
N GLU A 68 -31.02 -9.70 17.59
CA GLU A 68 -31.74 -10.75 18.31
C GLU A 68 -32.63 -11.60 17.42
N ASN A 69 -33.30 -10.99 16.44
CA ASN A 69 -34.28 -11.66 15.58
C ASN A 69 -33.93 -11.65 14.10
N SER A 70 -32.79 -11.05 13.73
CA SER A 70 -32.38 -10.93 12.33
C SER A 70 -30.89 -10.79 12.16
N VAL A 71 -30.41 -11.13 10.97
CA VAL A 71 -29.01 -10.96 10.53
C VAL A 71 -29.02 -10.06 9.32
N SER A 72 -28.23 -8.99 9.35
CA SER A 72 -27.97 -8.17 8.17
C SER A 72 -26.81 -8.77 7.38
N ILE A 73 -27.04 -9.01 6.10
CA ILE A 73 -26.15 -9.73 5.20
C ILE A 73 -25.72 -8.77 4.09
N VAL A 74 -24.43 -8.72 3.84
CA VAL A 74 -23.83 -7.96 2.75
C VAL A 74 -23.66 -8.90 1.57
N ILE A 75 -24.29 -8.60 0.42
CA ILE A 75 -24.33 -9.49 -0.75
C ILE A 75 -23.07 -9.25 -1.61
N PHE A 76 -22.43 -10.33 -2.05
CA PHE A 76 -21.28 -10.30 -2.93
C PHE A 76 -21.70 -10.49 -4.39
N GLY A 77 -22.10 -9.41 -5.05
CA GLY A 77 -22.53 -9.44 -6.44
C GLY A 77 -23.85 -8.71 -6.69
N SER A 78 -24.62 -9.18 -7.67
CA SER A 78 -25.98 -8.67 -7.96
C SER A 78 -26.97 -9.26 -6.98
N ASP A 79 -27.94 -8.45 -6.58
CA ASP A 79 -29.08 -8.82 -5.75
C ASP A 79 -30.37 -9.04 -6.58
N GLU A 80 -30.27 -8.97 -7.92
CA GLU A 80 -31.43 -9.05 -8.83
C GLU A 80 -32.24 -10.35 -8.72
N ASN A 81 -31.58 -11.46 -8.40
CA ASN A 81 -32.21 -12.77 -8.30
C ASN A 81 -32.57 -13.16 -6.86
N ILE A 82 -32.28 -12.30 -5.89
CA ILE A 82 -32.54 -12.55 -4.47
C ILE A 82 -33.86 -11.85 -4.10
N GLY A 83 -34.83 -12.58 -3.57
CA GLY A 83 -36.15 -12.07 -3.23
C GLY A 83 -36.52 -12.30 -1.77
N GLU A 84 -37.49 -11.51 -1.30
CA GLU A 84 -38.10 -11.71 0.02
C GLU A 84 -38.80 -13.11 0.08
N GLY A 85 -38.67 -13.77 1.20
CA GLY A 85 -39.23 -15.11 1.43
C GLY A 85 -38.33 -16.26 0.98
N GLN A 86 -37.28 -15.99 0.20
CA GLN A 86 -36.28 -17.01 -0.19
C GLN A 86 -35.44 -17.45 1.01
N THR A 87 -34.81 -18.61 0.85
CA THR A 87 -33.98 -19.22 1.88
C THR A 87 -32.51 -18.78 1.75
N VAL A 88 -31.86 -18.51 2.86
CA VAL A 88 -30.41 -18.33 2.95
C VAL A 88 -29.83 -19.37 3.89
N LYS A 89 -28.70 -19.96 3.53
CA LYS A 89 -28.05 -21.05 4.28
C LYS A 89 -26.75 -20.59 4.89
N ARG A 90 -26.47 -21.05 6.10
CA ARG A 90 -25.16 -20.93 6.73
C ARG A 90 -24.18 -21.89 6.09
N THR A 91 -22.97 -21.44 5.88
CA THR A 91 -21.87 -22.31 5.44
C THR A 91 -21.02 -22.81 6.61
N GLY A 92 -21.15 -22.22 7.80
CA GLY A 92 -20.30 -22.50 8.97
C GLY A 92 -18.86 -22.04 8.80
N LYS A 93 -18.55 -21.26 7.77
CA LYS A 93 -17.21 -20.77 7.45
C LYS A 93 -17.22 -19.24 7.37
N VAL A 94 -16.18 -18.62 7.88
CA VAL A 94 -15.95 -17.18 7.67
C VAL A 94 -15.49 -16.92 6.23
N VAL A 95 -15.78 -15.72 5.73
CA VAL A 95 -15.34 -15.31 4.40
C VAL A 95 -13.82 -15.46 4.27
N SER A 96 -13.40 -16.22 3.27
CA SER A 96 -12.01 -16.56 3.03
C SER A 96 -11.66 -16.39 1.55
N VAL A 97 -10.40 -16.10 1.27
CA VAL A 97 -9.88 -15.95 -0.10
C VAL A 97 -8.80 -16.97 -0.38
N PRO A 98 -8.65 -17.37 -1.66
CA PRO A 98 -7.56 -18.24 -2.07
C PRO A 98 -6.22 -17.51 -1.88
N VAL A 99 -5.21 -18.26 -1.45
CA VAL A 99 -3.85 -17.77 -1.23
C VAL A 99 -2.84 -18.76 -1.83
N GLY A 100 -1.62 -18.35 -2.02
CA GLY A 100 -0.55 -19.21 -2.50
C GLY A 100 0.28 -18.58 -3.62
N ASP A 101 1.36 -19.27 -3.98
CA ASP A 101 2.27 -18.81 -5.05
C ASP A 101 1.55 -18.74 -6.42
N ALA A 102 0.48 -19.54 -6.65
CA ALA A 102 -0.33 -19.49 -7.86
C ALA A 102 -1.10 -18.16 -8.05
N MET A 103 -1.21 -17.34 -7.01
CA MET A 103 -1.82 -16.01 -7.09
C MET A 103 -0.87 -14.96 -7.68
N VAL A 104 0.45 -15.19 -7.61
CA VAL A 104 1.46 -14.23 -8.11
C VAL A 104 1.35 -14.12 -9.64
N GLY A 105 1.40 -12.90 -10.14
CA GLY A 105 1.22 -12.61 -11.56
C GLY A 105 -0.23 -12.47 -12.01
N ARG A 106 -1.20 -12.64 -11.11
CA ARG A 106 -2.63 -12.67 -11.45
C ARG A 106 -3.34 -11.37 -11.07
N VAL A 107 -4.40 -11.08 -11.82
CA VAL A 107 -5.37 -10.02 -11.51
C VAL A 107 -6.68 -10.68 -11.05
N VAL A 108 -7.09 -10.39 -9.83
CA VAL A 108 -8.25 -11.02 -9.19
C VAL A 108 -9.24 -9.99 -8.67
N ASN A 109 -10.49 -10.41 -8.47
CA ASN A 109 -11.49 -9.59 -7.79
C ASN A 109 -11.33 -9.66 -6.26
N ALA A 110 -12.20 -8.97 -5.52
CA ALA A 110 -12.19 -8.95 -4.06
C ALA A 110 -12.40 -10.34 -3.38
N LEU A 111 -12.94 -11.32 -4.09
CA LEU A 111 -13.11 -12.70 -3.62
C LEU A 111 -11.93 -13.62 -4.03
N GLY A 112 -10.90 -13.08 -4.68
CA GLY A 112 -9.77 -13.84 -5.18
C GLY A 112 -10.03 -14.61 -6.47
N GLN A 113 -11.14 -14.35 -7.17
CA GLN A 113 -11.45 -14.96 -8.45
C GLN A 113 -10.70 -14.24 -9.57
N PRO A 114 -10.10 -14.97 -10.54
CA PRO A 114 -9.35 -14.36 -11.63
C PRO A 114 -10.24 -13.55 -12.57
N ILE A 115 -9.79 -12.37 -12.95
CA ILE A 115 -10.45 -11.46 -13.90
C ILE A 115 -9.54 -11.07 -15.08
N ASP A 116 -8.36 -11.70 -15.16
CA ASP A 116 -7.32 -11.45 -16.18
C ASP A 116 -7.48 -12.28 -17.45
N GLY A 117 -8.45 -13.19 -17.51
CA GLY A 117 -8.64 -14.08 -18.64
C GLY A 117 -7.62 -15.21 -18.76
N ALA A 118 -6.70 -15.37 -17.81
CA ALA A 118 -5.66 -16.39 -17.81
C ALA A 118 -6.13 -17.78 -17.26
N GLY A 119 -7.44 -17.96 -17.11
CA GLY A 119 -8.02 -19.18 -16.59
C GLY A 119 -8.06 -19.30 -15.06
N PRO A 120 -8.59 -20.41 -14.54
CA PRO A 120 -8.73 -20.60 -13.09
C PRO A 120 -7.38 -20.67 -12.39
N ILE A 121 -7.35 -20.30 -11.12
CA ILE A 121 -6.16 -20.36 -10.26
C ILE A 121 -6.23 -21.67 -9.47
N ASP A 122 -5.23 -22.53 -9.65
CA ASP A 122 -5.13 -23.80 -8.93
C ASP A 122 -4.45 -23.60 -7.58
N THR A 123 -5.28 -23.36 -6.56
CA THR A 123 -4.83 -23.31 -5.17
C THR A 123 -5.82 -24.04 -4.26
N LYS A 124 -5.27 -24.72 -3.26
CA LYS A 124 -6.05 -25.42 -2.23
C LYS A 124 -6.01 -24.72 -0.88
N GLU A 125 -5.20 -23.67 -0.77
CA GLU A 125 -5.01 -22.92 0.47
C GLU A 125 -5.93 -21.68 0.47
N PHE A 126 -6.62 -21.49 1.60
CA PHE A 126 -7.53 -20.35 1.83
C PHE A 126 -7.22 -19.71 3.16
N ARG A 127 -7.36 -18.40 3.24
CA ARG A 127 -7.24 -17.65 4.50
C ARG A 127 -8.47 -16.78 4.72
N PRO A 128 -8.94 -16.67 5.98
CA PRO A 128 -9.96 -15.69 6.33
C PRO A 128 -9.51 -14.27 5.94
N ILE A 129 -10.43 -13.50 5.39
CA ILE A 129 -10.12 -12.08 5.04
C ILE A 129 -9.88 -11.24 6.29
N GLU A 130 -10.55 -11.54 7.39
CA GLU A 130 -10.32 -10.92 8.69
C GLU A 130 -9.50 -11.84 9.59
N SER A 131 -8.34 -11.36 10.02
CA SER A 131 -7.42 -12.04 10.93
C SER A 131 -6.96 -11.06 12.00
N LYS A 132 -6.57 -11.58 13.15
CA LYS A 132 -5.95 -10.77 14.19
C LYS A 132 -4.57 -10.30 13.72
N ALA A 133 -4.24 -9.04 13.99
CA ALA A 133 -2.89 -8.53 13.79
C ALA A 133 -1.88 -9.29 14.66
N PRO A 134 -0.61 -9.41 14.23
CA PRO A 134 0.45 -9.98 15.05
C PRO A 134 0.52 -9.31 16.43
N GLY A 135 0.73 -10.09 17.47
CA GLY A 135 0.86 -9.61 18.84
C GLY A 135 2.14 -8.79 19.07
N ILE A 136 2.25 -8.14 20.22
CA ILE A 136 3.41 -7.30 20.56
C ILE A 136 4.69 -8.15 20.62
N CYS A 137 4.62 -9.35 21.16
CA CYS A 137 5.76 -10.26 21.30
C CYS A 137 6.15 -10.96 19.98
N GLU A 138 5.30 -10.89 18.96
CA GLU A 138 5.56 -11.49 17.64
C GLU A 138 6.25 -10.52 16.69
N ARG A 139 6.36 -9.24 17.10
CA ARG A 139 6.91 -8.16 16.29
C ARG A 139 8.35 -7.86 16.65
N ARG A 140 9.12 -7.51 15.64
CA ARG A 140 10.44 -6.92 15.75
C ARG A 140 10.42 -5.47 15.26
N SER A 141 11.27 -4.62 15.82
CA SER A 141 11.47 -3.27 15.32
C SER A 141 11.92 -3.28 13.86
N VAL A 142 11.41 -2.35 13.06
CA VAL A 142 11.78 -2.17 11.66
C VAL A 142 13.23 -1.70 11.58
N TYR A 143 14.05 -2.40 10.79
CA TYR A 143 15.49 -2.12 10.64
C TYR A 143 16.02 -2.33 9.22
N GLN A 144 15.23 -2.95 8.34
CA GLN A 144 15.63 -3.20 6.96
C GLN A 144 14.97 -2.18 6.03
N PRO A 145 15.71 -1.55 5.10
CA PRO A 145 15.11 -0.63 4.14
C PRO A 145 14.21 -1.36 3.14
N LEU A 146 13.06 -0.74 2.84
CA LEU A 146 12.30 -0.96 1.63
C LEU A 146 12.63 0.18 0.68
N GLN A 147 13.50 -0.07 -0.28
CA GLN A 147 13.93 0.96 -1.22
C GLN A 147 12.85 1.19 -2.27
N THR A 148 12.36 2.41 -2.37
CA THR A 148 11.35 2.81 -3.36
C THR A 148 11.96 3.07 -4.74
N GLY A 149 13.26 3.36 -4.78
CA GLY A 149 13.93 3.81 -6.00
C GLY A 149 13.67 5.28 -6.31
N ILE A 150 13.00 6.00 -5.43
CA ILE A 150 12.67 7.42 -5.57
C ILE A 150 13.59 8.22 -4.66
N LYS A 151 14.47 9.04 -5.27
CA LYS A 151 15.50 9.77 -4.56
C LYS A 151 14.97 10.61 -3.40
N ALA A 152 13.87 11.32 -3.61
CA ALA A 152 13.24 12.18 -2.60
C ALA A 152 12.74 11.39 -1.39
N ILE A 153 12.23 10.18 -1.59
CA ILE A 153 11.68 9.32 -0.54
C ILE A 153 12.81 8.60 0.18
N ASP A 154 13.63 7.85 -0.54
CA ASP A 154 14.69 7.02 0.06
C ASP A 154 15.71 7.84 0.84
N SER A 155 15.91 9.11 0.48
CA SER A 155 16.85 10.02 1.17
C SER A 155 16.26 10.74 2.37
N MET A 156 15.01 11.25 2.29
CA MET A 156 14.43 12.14 3.30
C MET A 156 13.31 11.53 4.13
N ILE A 157 12.62 10.52 3.59
CA ILE A 157 11.44 9.88 4.21
C ILE A 157 11.55 8.37 3.98
N PRO A 158 12.59 7.72 4.50
CA PRO A 158 12.86 6.32 4.20
C PRO A 158 11.79 5.41 4.77
N ILE A 159 11.49 4.35 4.03
CA ILE A 159 10.51 3.32 4.39
C ILE A 159 11.25 2.03 4.74
N GLY A 160 10.87 1.41 5.85
CA GLY A 160 11.41 0.11 6.26
C GLY A 160 10.46 -1.05 6.02
N ARG A 161 10.99 -2.25 5.89
CA ARG A 161 10.21 -3.49 5.74
C ARG A 161 9.39 -3.77 7.00
N GLY A 162 8.07 -3.78 6.85
CA GLY A 162 7.12 -3.91 7.96
C GLY A 162 6.54 -2.59 8.46
N GLN A 163 6.94 -1.46 7.87
CA GLN A 163 6.41 -0.13 8.19
C GLN A 163 5.08 0.13 7.46
N ARG A 164 4.26 1.01 8.04
CA ARG A 164 3.05 1.58 7.44
C ARG A 164 3.32 3.02 7.11
N GLU A 165 3.49 3.34 5.85
CA GLU A 165 3.77 4.71 5.41
C GLU A 165 2.63 5.23 4.53
N LEU A 166 1.95 6.28 4.96
CA LEU A 166 0.83 6.87 4.26
C LEU A 166 1.29 7.71 3.08
N ILE A 167 0.69 7.53 1.91
CA ILE A 167 0.83 8.45 0.78
C ILE A 167 -0.43 9.31 0.70
N ILE A 168 -0.29 10.61 0.89
CA ILE A 168 -1.41 11.53 1.02
C ILE A 168 -1.25 12.75 0.11
N GLY A 169 -2.32 13.18 -0.51
CA GLY A 169 -2.35 14.37 -1.38
C GLY A 169 -3.60 14.45 -2.24
N ASP A 170 -3.77 15.56 -2.94
CA ASP A 170 -4.91 15.80 -3.81
C ASP A 170 -4.94 14.87 -5.03
N ARG A 171 -6.03 14.92 -5.79
CA ARG A 171 -6.14 14.17 -7.05
C ARG A 171 -5.03 14.57 -8.01
N GLN A 172 -4.51 13.57 -8.75
CA GLN A 172 -3.52 13.76 -9.81
C GLN A 172 -2.18 14.36 -9.36
N THR A 173 -1.81 14.24 -8.09
CA THR A 173 -0.51 14.68 -7.58
C THR A 173 0.61 13.64 -7.73
N GLY A 174 0.31 12.48 -8.33
CA GLY A 174 1.30 11.42 -8.58
C GLY A 174 1.35 10.32 -7.52
N LYS A 175 0.33 10.16 -6.65
CA LYS A 175 0.29 9.10 -5.62
C LYS A 175 0.50 7.70 -6.23
N THR A 176 -0.33 7.31 -7.18
CA THR A 176 -0.25 6.01 -7.86
C THR A 176 1.08 5.82 -8.61
N THR A 177 1.72 6.90 -9.07
CA THR A 177 3.03 6.83 -9.72
C THR A 177 4.13 6.41 -8.73
N ILE A 178 4.11 6.95 -7.52
CA ILE A 178 5.04 6.57 -6.45
C ILE A 178 4.91 5.07 -6.14
N ASP A 179 3.68 4.58 -6.03
CA ASP A 179 3.43 3.17 -5.76
C ASP A 179 3.90 2.26 -6.89
N THR A 180 3.62 2.65 -8.13
CA THR A 180 4.03 1.89 -9.32
C THR A 180 5.56 1.83 -9.42
N ASP A 181 6.25 2.94 -9.21
CA ASP A 181 7.71 3.00 -9.23
C ASP A 181 8.32 2.19 -8.08
N THR A 182 7.68 2.21 -6.91
CA THR A 182 8.08 1.39 -5.76
C THR A 182 7.95 -0.10 -6.07
N ILE A 183 6.86 -0.55 -6.71
CA ILE A 183 6.69 -1.94 -7.16
C ILE A 183 7.76 -2.30 -8.18
N ILE A 184 7.97 -1.47 -9.22
CA ILE A 184 8.97 -1.71 -10.26
C ILE A 184 10.37 -1.88 -9.66
N ASN A 185 10.68 -1.09 -8.63
CA ASN A 185 11.97 -1.15 -7.95
C ASN A 185 12.18 -2.40 -7.09
N GLN A 186 11.13 -3.21 -6.83
CA GLN A 186 11.28 -4.46 -6.07
C GLN A 186 11.83 -5.63 -6.92
N LYS A 187 12.01 -5.45 -8.23
CA LYS A 187 12.56 -6.48 -9.11
C LYS A 187 13.90 -7.01 -8.59
N GLY A 188 13.96 -8.31 -8.33
CA GLY A 188 15.18 -8.98 -7.82
C GLY A 188 15.52 -8.73 -6.34
N LYS A 189 14.59 -8.18 -5.55
CA LYS A 189 14.79 -7.87 -4.13
C LYS A 189 14.03 -8.82 -3.18
N ASP A 190 13.49 -9.92 -3.70
CA ASP A 190 12.74 -10.92 -2.93
C ASP A 190 11.53 -10.35 -2.17
N VAL A 191 10.82 -9.40 -2.77
CA VAL A 191 9.61 -8.80 -2.22
C VAL A 191 8.42 -9.17 -3.09
N ILE A 192 7.38 -9.75 -2.50
CA ILE A 192 6.09 -9.98 -3.16
C ILE A 192 5.27 -8.71 -3.05
N CYS A 193 4.78 -8.21 -4.16
CA CYS A 193 3.97 -7.00 -4.19
C CYS A 193 2.48 -7.34 -4.32
N ILE A 194 1.63 -6.60 -3.62
CA ILE A 194 0.18 -6.70 -3.73
C ILE A 194 -0.37 -5.30 -3.95
N TYR A 195 -1.07 -5.11 -5.06
CA TYR A 195 -1.73 -3.85 -5.35
C TYR A 195 -3.25 -4.03 -5.23
N VAL A 196 -3.86 -3.30 -4.30
CA VAL A 196 -5.31 -3.34 -4.06
C VAL A 196 -5.94 -2.08 -4.62
N ALA A 197 -6.63 -2.21 -5.76
CA ALA A 197 -7.39 -1.13 -6.38
C ALA A 197 -8.81 -1.07 -5.79
N ILE A 198 -9.16 0.02 -5.12
CA ILE A 198 -10.44 0.19 -4.42
C ILE A 198 -11.21 1.34 -5.07
N GLY A 199 -12.35 1.04 -5.69
CA GLY A 199 -13.20 2.05 -6.32
C GLY A 199 -12.54 2.80 -7.47
N GLN A 200 -11.49 2.25 -8.08
CA GLN A 200 -10.79 2.81 -9.23
C GLN A 200 -11.56 2.52 -10.53
N LYS A 201 -11.36 3.35 -11.56
CA LYS A 201 -11.92 3.08 -12.89
C LYS A 201 -11.24 1.85 -13.49
N ARG A 202 -11.99 1.00 -14.19
CA ARG A 202 -11.45 -0.18 -14.91
C ARG A 202 -10.31 0.20 -15.85
N SER A 203 -10.41 1.32 -16.57
CA SER A 203 -9.35 1.81 -17.44
C SER A 203 -8.06 2.13 -16.69
N THR A 204 -8.16 2.72 -15.49
CA THR A 204 -6.99 3.03 -14.65
C THR A 204 -6.29 1.75 -14.20
N VAL A 205 -7.05 0.75 -13.76
CA VAL A 205 -6.50 -0.55 -13.37
C VAL A 205 -5.85 -1.26 -14.56
N ALA A 206 -6.48 -1.23 -15.75
CA ALA A 206 -5.92 -1.82 -16.97
C ALA A 206 -4.58 -1.16 -17.36
N THR A 207 -4.50 0.18 -17.33
CA THR A 207 -3.26 0.91 -17.59
C THR A 207 -2.17 0.59 -16.57
N LEU A 208 -2.52 0.44 -15.29
CA LEU A 208 -1.59 0.02 -14.25
C LEU A 208 -1.01 -1.38 -14.55
N VAL A 209 -1.89 -2.36 -14.81
CA VAL A 209 -1.47 -3.74 -15.12
C VAL A 209 -0.58 -3.78 -16.36
N GLU A 210 -0.93 -3.02 -17.42
CA GLU A 210 -0.10 -2.90 -18.62
C GLU A 210 1.28 -2.32 -18.30
N ASN A 211 1.34 -1.28 -17.47
CA ASN A 211 2.60 -0.65 -17.05
C ASN A 211 3.47 -1.63 -16.23
N LEU A 212 2.89 -2.32 -15.26
CA LEU A 212 3.60 -3.34 -14.47
C LEU A 212 4.10 -4.48 -15.36
N THR A 213 3.28 -4.94 -16.32
CA THR A 213 3.65 -5.99 -17.27
C THR A 213 4.83 -5.57 -18.16
N ARG A 214 4.77 -4.34 -18.70
CA ARG A 214 5.83 -3.78 -19.55
C ARG A 214 7.17 -3.71 -18.83
N ASN A 215 7.16 -3.45 -17.52
CA ASN A 215 8.37 -3.39 -16.69
C ASN A 215 8.77 -4.74 -16.09
N GLY A 216 8.02 -5.83 -16.39
CA GLY A 216 8.27 -7.17 -15.83
C GLY A 216 8.00 -7.25 -14.32
N ALA A 217 7.15 -6.37 -13.80
CA ALA A 217 6.81 -6.32 -12.38
C ALA A 217 5.63 -7.23 -12.02
N MET A 218 4.85 -7.68 -13.00
CA MET A 218 3.78 -8.66 -12.75
C MET A 218 4.31 -10.02 -12.28
N ASP A 219 5.55 -10.38 -12.61
CA ASP A 219 6.15 -11.67 -12.21
C ASP A 219 6.21 -11.87 -10.68
N TYR A 220 6.13 -10.81 -9.90
CA TYR A 220 6.13 -10.82 -8.43
C TYR A 220 4.99 -9.99 -7.82
N THR A 221 3.95 -9.66 -8.60
CA THR A 221 2.86 -8.80 -8.15
C THR A 221 1.50 -9.51 -8.28
N ILE A 222 0.66 -9.36 -7.26
CA ILE A 222 -0.76 -9.72 -7.27
C ILE A 222 -1.56 -8.42 -7.36
N VAL A 223 -2.54 -8.35 -8.25
CA VAL A 223 -3.46 -7.22 -8.33
C VAL A 223 -4.85 -7.66 -7.88
N VAL A 224 -5.36 -7.02 -6.83
CA VAL A 224 -6.73 -7.22 -6.32
C VAL A 224 -7.57 -6.02 -6.72
N ALA A 225 -8.57 -6.20 -7.55
CA ALA A 225 -9.37 -5.11 -8.08
C ALA A 225 -10.83 -5.19 -7.62
N ALA A 226 -11.29 -4.12 -6.95
CA ALA A 226 -12.69 -3.81 -6.72
C ALA A 226 -12.99 -2.45 -7.35
N THR A 227 -13.43 -2.46 -8.60
CA THR A 227 -13.57 -1.25 -9.41
C THR A 227 -14.77 -0.41 -9.01
N ALA A 228 -14.85 0.83 -9.49
CA ALA A 228 -15.95 1.75 -9.18
C ALA A 228 -17.32 1.28 -9.68
N SER A 229 -17.36 0.30 -10.60
CA SER A 229 -18.61 -0.29 -11.10
C SER A 229 -19.08 -1.49 -10.26
N GLU A 230 -18.28 -1.93 -9.30
CA GLU A 230 -18.64 -3.02 -8.39
C GLU A 230 -19.38 -2.49 -7.17
N SER A 231 -20.14 -3.37 -6.53
CA SER A 231 -20.93 -3.03 -5.35
C SER A 231 -20.06 -2.60 -4.16
N SER A 232 -20.60 -1.76 -3.28
CA SER A 232 -19.90 -1.31 -2.06
C SER A 232 -19.38 -2.47 -1.19
N PRO A 233 -20.09 -3.61 -1.05
CA PRO A 233 -19.56 -4.78 -0.37
C PRO A 233 -18.22 -5.28 -0.88
N LEU A 234 -18.04 -5.39 -2.19
CA LEU A 234 -16.79 -5.86 -2.79
C LEU A 234 -15.66 -4.86 -2.59
N GLN A 235 -15.96 -3.55 -2.69
CA GLN A 235 -14.98 -2.51 -2.38
C GLN A 235 -14.57 -2.52 -0.89
N TYR A 236 -15.50 -2.86 0.01
CA TYR A 236 -15.25 -2.98 1.44
C TYR A 236 -14.31 -4.15 1.78
N ILE A 237 -14.51 -5.33 1.18
CA ILE A 237 -13.69 -6.50 1.51
C ILE A 237 -12.34 -6.55 0.79
N ALA A 238 -12.18 -5.88 -0.36
CA ALA A 238 -10.98 -5.94 -1.18
C ALA A 238 -9.66 -5.70 -0.42
N PRO A 239 -9.51 -4.67 0.44
CA PRO A 239 -8.26 -4.47 1.18
C PRO A 239 -7.98 -5.59 2.18
N TYR A 240 -9.00 -6.16 2.81
CA TYR A 240 -8.83 -7.31 3.70
C TYR A 240 -8.43 -8.57 2.95
N SER A 241 -8.97 -8.76 1.75
CA SER A 241 -8.62 -9.87 0.84
C SER A 241 -7.15 -9.79 0.43
N GLY A 242 -6.69 -8.62 -0.04
CA GLY A 242 -5.28 -8.38 -0.37
C GLY A 242 -4.37 -8.57 0.85
N CYS A 243 -4.80 -8.09 2.02
CA CYS A 243 -4.06 -8.26 3.27
C CYS A 243 -3.91 -9.75 3.64
N ALA A 244 -4.97 -10.56 3.54
CA ALA A 244 -4.94 -11.99 3.79
C ALA A 244 -3.99 -12.73 2.83
N MET A 245 -3.94 -12.33 1.56
CA MET A 245 -2.96 -12.83 0.59
C MET A 245 -1.52 -12.48 1.00
N GLY A 246 -1.29 -11.24 1.46
CA GLY A 246 0.01 -10.79 1.96
C GLY A 246 0.48 -11.53 3.21
N GLU A 247 -0.41 -11.75 4.16
CA GLU A 247 -0.10 -12.50 5.39
C GLU A 247 0.36 -13.94 5.11
N TYR A 248 -0.15 -14.56 4.05
CA TYR A 248 0.30 -15.88 3.65
C TYR A 248 1.81 -15.90 3.39
N PHE A 249 2.32 -14.95 2.66
CA PHE A 249 3.74 -14.83 2.35
C PHE A 249 4.55 -14.37 3.56
N MET A 250 4.06 -13.39 4.30
CA MET A 250 4.70 -12.90 5.53
C MET A 250 4.92 -14.02 6.54
N ASN A 251 3.90 -14.86 6.76
CA ASN A 251 3.99 -16.00 7.69
C ASN A 251 4.90 -17.13 7.19
N LYS A 252 5.24 -17.14 5.89
CA LYS A 252 6.27 -18.02 5.30
C LYS A 252 7.66 -17.41 5.30
N GLY A 253 7.86 -16.31 6.02
CA GLY A 253 9.16 -15.64 6.16
C GLY A 253 9.54 -14.76 4.98
N LYS A 254 8.61 -14.49 4.03
CA LYS A 254 8.86 -13.59 2.90
C LYS A 254 8.55 -12.13 3.27
N ASP A 255 9.14 -11.21 2.54
CA ASP A 255 8.83 -9.80 2.64
C ASP A 255 7.74 -9.43 1.61
N VAL A 256 6.75 -8.67 2.06
CA VAL A 256 5.60 -8.26 1.27
C VAL A 256 5.48 -6.74 1.26
N LEU A 257 5.17 -6.18 0.10
CA LEU A 257 4.74 -4.80 -0.07
C LEU A 257 3.25 -4.81 -0.46
N ILE A 258 2.40 -4.19 0.34
CA ILE A 258 0.98 -4.05 0.01
C ILE A 258 0.60 -2.58 -0.13
N ILE A 259 -0.09 -2.27 -1.23
CA ILE A 259 -0.56 -0.93 -1.57
C ILE A 259 -2.08 -0.93 -1.54
N TYR A 260 -2.69 0.07 -0.90
CA TYR A 260 -4.14 0.26 -0.85
C TYR A 260 -4.52 1.55 -1.57
N ASP A 261 -4.91 1.47 -2.83
CA ASP A 261 -5.28 2.62 -3.67
C ASP A 261 -6.81 2.64 -3.94
N ASP A 262 -7.63 3.37 -3.18
CA ASP A 262 -7.30 4.20 -2.02
C ASP A 262 -8.25 3.93 -0.82
N LEU A 263 -7.78 4.18 0.37
CA LEU A 263 -8.56 4.01 1.60
C LEU A 263 -9.64 5.09 1.80
N SER A 264 -9.58 6.21 1.09
CA SER A 264 -10.68 7.20 1.09
C SER A 264 -11.94 6.59 0.49
N LYS A 265 -11.83 5.89 -0.64
CA LYS A 265 -12.96 5.18 -1.28
C LYS A 265 -13.41 3.97 -0.45
N HIS A 266 -12.47 3.27 0.19
CA HIS A 266 -12.80 2.22 1.15
C HIS A 266 -13.70 2.73 2.28
N ALA A 267 -13.37 3.88 2.88
CA ALA A 267 -14.20 4.50 3.90
C ALA A 267 -15.59 4.90 3.37
N VAL A 268 -15.66 5.42 2.13
CA VAL A 268 -16.94 5.77 1.47
C VAL A 268 -17.81 4.53 1.27
N ALA A 269 -17.23 3.41 0.79
CA ALA A 269 -17.95 2.15 0.64
C ALA A 269 -18.48 1.65 1.99
N TYR A 270 -17.67 1.71 3.04
CA TYR A 270 -18.08 1.32 4.38
C TYR A 270 -19.18 2.23 4.95
N ARG A 271 -19.12 3.54 4.69
CA ARG A 271 -20.18 4.48 5.05
C ARG A 271 -21.49 4.13 4.36
N ALA A 272 -21.46 3.84 3.07
CA ALA A 272 -22.65 3.44 2.30
C ALA A 272 -23.29 2.17 2.91
N LEU A 273 -22.49 1.12 3.14
CA LEU A 273 -22.96 -0.11 3.78
C LEU A 273 -23.57 0.14 5.16
N SER A 274 -22.88 0.94 6.00
CA SER A 274 -23.33 1.22 7.35
C SER A 274 -24.66 1.96 7.40
N LEU A 275 -24.88 2.88 6.47
CA LEU A 275 -26.14 3.61 6.34
C LEU A 275 -27.27 2.68 5.88
N LEU A 276 -27.00 1.77 4.92
CA LEU A 276 -27.96 0.80 4.42
C LEU A 276 -28.41 -0.18 5.51
N ILE A 277 -27.49 -0.67 6.35
CA ILE A 277 -27.83 -1.51 7.52
C ILE A 277 -28.32 -0.69 8.72
N ARG A 278 -28.60 0.61 8.54
CA ARG A 278 -29.16 1.54 9.52
C ARG A 278 -28.32 1.73 10.80
N ARG A 279 -27.00 1.62 10.71
CA ARG A 279 -26.11 2.04 11.81
C ARG A 279 -26.19 3.56 11.98
N PRO A 280 -26.19 4.07 13.22
CA PRO A 280 -26.26 5.52 13.46
C PRO A 280 -25.04 6.22 12.88
N PRO A 281 -25.23 7.27 12.04
CA PRO A 281 -24.13 8.04 11.47
C PRO A 281 -23.49 8.96 12.52
N GLY A 282 -22.16 9.11 12.44
CA GLY A 282 -21.36 10.07 13.16
C GLY A 282 -20.90 11.25 12.29
N ARG A 283 -19.67 11.72 12.51
CA ARG A 283 -19.05 12.83 11.76
C ARG A 283 -19.00 12.48 10.27
N GLU A 284 -19.41 13.41 9.42
CA GLU A 284 -19.47 13.27 7.94
C GLU A 284 -20.27 12.03 7.48
N ALA A 285 -21.27 11.64 8.30
CA ALA A 285 -22.08 10.44 8.11
C ALA A 285 -21.31 9.09 8.16
N TYR A 286 -20.05 9.08 8.57
CA TYR A 286 -19.32 7.85 8.82
C TYR A 286 -19.83 7.17 10.11
N PRO A 287 -19.82 5.83 10.17
CA PRO A 287 -20.14 5.12 11.40
C PRO A 287 -19.06 5.33 12.45
N GLY A 288 -19.41 5.19 13.74
CA GLY A 288 -18.50 5.45 14.85
C GLY A 288 -17.25 4.57 14.90
N ASP A 289 -17.27 3.43 14.20
CA ASP A 289 -16.17 2.47 14.11
C ASP A 289 -15.28 2.62 12.87
N VAL A 290 -15.38 3.75 12.12
CA VAL A 290 -14.57 3.97 10.92
C VAL A 290 -13.06 4.03 11.22
N PHE A 291 -12.66 4.47 12.42
CA PHE A 291 -11.27 4.38 12.84
C PHE A 291 -10.82 2.91 12.91
N TYR A 292 -11.63 2.05 13.51
CA TYR A 292 -11.35 0.62 13.63
C TYR A 292 -11.34 -0.09 12.27
N LEU A 293 -12.09 0.37 11.29
CA LEU A 293 -12.03 -0.11 9.91
C LEU A 293 -10.61 -0.12 9.36
N HIS A 294 -9.89 0.99 9.47
CA HIS A 294 -8.54 1.12 8.95
C HIS A 294 -7.48 0.60 9.93
N SER A 295 -7.67 0.77 11.24
CA SER A 295 -6.68 0.32 12.22
C SER A 295 -6.54 -1.20 12.24
N ARG A 296 -7.65 -1.97 12.21
CA ARG A 296 -7.58 -3.43 12.16
C ARG A 296 -7.00 -3.99 10.86
N LEU A 297 -7.05 -3.22 9.77
CA LEU A 297 -6.39 -3.54 8.50
C LEU A 297 -4.88 -3.26 8.58
N LEU A 298 -4.52 -2.02 8.92
CA LEU A 298 -3.15 -1.54 8.87
C LEU A 298 -2.26 -2.12 9.98
N GLU A 299 -2.81 -2.47 11.13
CA GLU A 299 -2.08 -3.15 12.20
C GLU A 299 -1.62 -4.57 11.84
N ARG A 300 -2.17 -5.17 10.80
CA ARG A 300 -1.72 -6.46 10.27
C ARG A 300 -0.38 -6.37 9.53
N ALA A 301 -0.01 -5.16 9.07
CA ALA A 301 1.31 -4.89 8.51
C ALA A 301 2.33 -4.74 9.65
N ALA A 302 3.37 -5.58 9.62
CA ALA A 302 4.40 -5.63 10.66
C ALA A 302 5.68 -6.31 10.14
N LYS A 303 6.77 -6.16 10.89
CA LYS A 303 7.95 -7.02 10.81
C LYS A 303 7.84 -8.08 11.91
N LEU A 304 7.81 -9.35 11.53
CA LEU A 304 7.82 -10.46 12.47
C LEU A 304 9.23 -10.69 13.00
N ASP A 305 9.31 -11.21 14.21
CA ASP A 305 10.57 -11.68 14.78
C ASP A 305 11.02 -13.00 14.15
N ASP A 306 12.25 -13.43 14.46
CA ASP A 306 12.86 -14.62 13.86
C ASP A 306 12.16 -15.92 14.33
N GLU A 307 11.54 -15.93 15.51
CA GLU A 307 10.79 -17.09 16.03
C GLU A 307 9.48 -17.31 15.28
N HIS A 308 8.90 -16.22 14.75
CA HIS A 308 7.67 -16.24 13.92
C HIS A 308 7.96 -16.17 12.42
N GLY A 309 9.17 -16.55 11.99
CA GLY A 309 9.56 -16.70 10.59
C GLY A 309 10.25 -15.49 9.97
N GLY A 310 10.36 -14.35 10.68
CA GLY A 310 11.16 -13.19 10.25
C GLY A 310 10.62 -12.46 9.02
N GLY A 311 9.42 -12.78 8.52
CA GLY A 311 8.80 -12.11 7.37
C GLY A 311 8.34 -10.69 7.69
N SER A 312 7.96 -9.94 6.66
CA SER A 312 7.40 -8.61 6.84
C SER A 312 6.28 -8.31 5.86
N MET A 313 5.38 -7.42 6.26
CA MET A 313 4.41 -6.81 5.37
C MET A 313 4.46 -5.30 5.55
N THR A 314 4.90 -4.59 4.51
CA THR A 314 4.98 -3.12 4.46
C THR A 314 3.74 -2.60 3.79
N ALA A 315 3.02 -1.69 4.42
CA ALA A 315 1.79 -1.12 3.87
C ALA A 315 1.99 0.31 3.40
N LEU A 316 1.57 0.60 2.17
CA LEU A 316 1.47 1.93 1.59
C LEU A 316 -0.01 2.24 1.32
N PRO A 317 -0.77 2.70 2.34
CA PRO A 317 -2.10 3.21 2.11
C PRO A 317 -2.07 4.56 1.41
N ILE A 318 -3.00 4.76 0.49
CA ILE A 318 -3.25 6.06 -0.17
C ILE A 318 -4.47 6.72 0.44
N ILE A 319 -4.36 8.01 0.74
CA ILE A 319 -5.49 8.87 1.09
C ILE A 319 -5.54 10.04 0.10
N GLU A 320 -6.73 10.30 -0.41
CA GLU A 320 -7.01 11.45 -1.26
C GLU A 320 -7.53 12.61 -0.41
N THR A 321 -6.88 13.77 -0.53
CA THR A 321 -7.32 15.02 0.09
C THR A 321 -8.07 15.89 -0.91
N GLN A 322 -8.74 16.91 -0.40
CA GLN A 322 -9.35 17.98 -1.18
C GLN A 322 -8.71 19.30 -0.74
N ALA A 323 -8.14 20.03 -1.70
CA ALA A 323 -7.45 21.30 -1.46
C ALA A 323 -6.36 21.22 -0.36
N GLY A 324 -5.66 20.08 -0.28
CA GLY A 324 -4.59 19.87 0.70
C GLY A 324 -5.07 19.73 2.16
N ASP A 325 -6.37 19.58 2.41
CA ASP A 325 -6.89 19.50 3.78
C ASP A 325 -6.57 18.14 4.44
N VAL A 326 -5.50 18.11 5.20
CA VAL A 326 -5.09 16.96 6.02
C VAL A 326 -5.84 16.87 7.35
N SER A 327 -6.62 17.90 7.72
CA SER A 327 -7.39 17.96 8.97
C SER A 327 -8.78 17.31 8.85
N ALA A 328 -9.17 16.90 7.65
CA ALA A 328 -10.40 16.17 7.39
C ALA A 328 -10.45 14.83 8.17
N TYR A 329 -11.64 14.27 8.34
CA TYR A 329 -11.85 13.16 9.28
C TYR A 329 -11.07 11.89 8.92
N ILE A 330 -11.14 11.42 7.69
CA ILE A 330 -10.44 10.20 7.27
C ILE A 330 -8.91 10.39 7.21
N PRO A 331 -8.36 11.47 6.61
CA PRO A 331 -6.93 11.75 6.68
C PRO A 331 -6.36 11.72 8.10
N THR A 332 -6.98 12.43 9.04
CA THR A 332 -6.54 12.49 10.44
C THR A 332 -6.49 11.10 11.08
N ASN A 333 -7.50 10.27 10.84
CA ASN A 333 -7.54 8.91 11.36
C ASN A 333 -6.37 8.08 10.83
N VAL A 334 -6.12 8.10 9.52
CA VAL A 334 -5.08 7.26 8.91
C VAL A 334 -3.68 7.76 9.27
N ILE A 335 -3.44 9.08 9.34
CA ILE A 335 -2.18 9.65 9.84
C ILE A 335 -1.86 9.15 11.25
N SER A 336 -2.87 9.00 12.11
CA SER A 336 -2.65 8.53 13.49
C SER A 336 -2.36 7.03 13.58
N ILE A 337 -2.84 6.23 12.62
CA ILE A 337 -2.62 4.77 12.56
C ILE A 337 -1.25 4.42 11.99
N THR A 338 -0.75 5.23 11.04
CA THR A 338 0.48 4.96 10.27
C THR A 338 1.74 5.40 11.01
N ASP A 339 2.88 4.87 10.57
CA ASP A 339 4.22 5.16 11.12
C ASP A 339 4.89 6.36 10.42
N GLY A 340 4.13 7.14 9.70
CA GLY A 340 4.55 8.33 8.97
C GLY A 340 3.68 8.59 7.76
N GLN A 341 3.99 9.70 7.07
CA GLN A 341 3.29 10.11 5.86
C GLN A 341 4.21 10.78 4.85
N ILE A 342 3.97 10.50 3.58
CA ILE A 342 4.52 11.19 2.41
C ILE A 342 3.43 12.11 1.88
N PHE A 343 3.61 13.41 2.03
CA PHE A 343 2.66 14.42 1.57
C PHE A 343 3.03 14.92 0.19
N LEU A 344 2.08 14.80 -0.76
CA LEU A 344 2.21 15.31 -2.12
C LEU A 344 1.45 16.64 -2.26
N GLU A 345 2.18 17.67 -2.64
CA GLU A 345 1.68 19.03 -2.72
C GLU A 345 1.35 19.42 -4.17
N THR A 346 0.14 19.96 -4.37
CA THR A 346 -0.35 20.36 -5.70
C THR A 346 0.49 21.50 -6.29
N GLU A 347 0.98 22.44 -5.48
CA GLU A 347 1.82 23.54 -5.94
C GLU A 347 3.16 23.06 -6.50
N LEU A 348 3.80 22.08 -5.84
CA LEU A 348 5.02 21.46 -6.33
C LEU A 348 4.79 20.75 -7.65
N PHE A 349 3.67 20.02 -7.76
CA PHE A 349 3.30 19.35 -9.01
C PHE A 349 3.12 20.33 -10.17
N HIS A 350 2.38 21.42 -9.96
CA HIS A 350 2.15 22.44 -10.99
C HIS A 350 3.41 23.23 -11.34
N SER A 351 4.38 23.36 -10.42
CA SER A 351 5.68 23.97 -10.69
C SER A 351 6.67 23.04 -11.40
N GLY A 352 6.26 21.80 -11.75
CA GLY A 352 7.10 20.83 -12.45
C GLY A 352 8.13 20.12 -11.57
N ILE A 353 7.95 20.17 -10.24
CA ILE A 353 8.76 19.39 -9.30
C ILE A 353 8.08 18.04 -9.10
N MET A 354 8.62 17.01 -9.74
CA MET A 354 8.09 15.64 -9.69
C MET A 354 9.18 14.65 -9.25
N PRO A 355 8.89 13.77 -8.26
CA PRO A 355 7.63 13.67 -7.49
C PRO A 355 7.39 14.90 -6.60
N ALA A 356 6.12 15.25 -6.44
CA ALA A 356 5.70 16.47 -5.74
C ALA A 356 5.73 16.31 -4.20
N VAL A 357 6.75 15.65 -3.67
CA VAL A 357 6.93 15.36 -2.25
C VAL A 357 7.31 16.63 -1.51
N ASN A 358 6.53 16.99 -0.49
CA ASN A 358 6.88 18.05 0.45
C ASN A 358 7.61 17.46 1.67
N PRO A 359 8.94 17.58 1.78
CA PRO A 359 9.67 16.99 2.90
C PRO A 359 9.46 17.75 4.22
N GLY A 360 8.94 18.98 4.19
CA GLY A 360 8.67 19.77 5.39
C GLY A 360 7.62 19.16 6.30
N ILE A 361 6.54 18.63 5.70
CA ILE A 361 5.40 18.04 6.41
C ILE A 361 5.34 16.51 6.30
N SER A 362 6.20 15.91 5.48
CA SER A 362 6.35 14.46 5.39
C SER A 362 7.26 13.94 6.51
N VAL A 363 6.91 12.80 7.08
CA VAL A 363 7.62 12.22 8.23
C VAL A 363 7.70 10.71 8.08
N SER A 364 8.87 10.12 8.33
CA SER A 364 9.02 8.70 8.61
C SER A 364 9.42 8.54 10.09
N ARG A 365 8.61 7.83 10.89
CA ARG A 365 8.91 7.60 12.31
C ARG A 365 10.02 6.56 12.52
N VAL A 366 10.31 5.73 11.52
CA VAL A 366 11.45 4.80 11.52
C VAL A 366 12.74 5.56 11.17
N GLY A 367 12.67 6.44 10.18
CA GLY A 367 13.78 7.33 9.83
C GLY A 367 15.04 6.57 9.39
N GLY A 368 16.21 7.00 9.87
CA GLY A 368 17.49 6.47 9.44
C GLY A 368 17.75 4.98 9.73
N ASP A 369 16.92 4.32 10.53
CA ASP A 369 17.01 2.86 10.74
C ASP A 369 16.46 2.07 9.53
N ALA A 370 15.67 2.73 8.69
CA ALA A 370 15.21 2.25 7.39
C ALA A 370 16.14 2.64 6.22
N GLN A 371 17.37 3.03 6.49
CA GLN A 371 18.37 3.39 5.47
C GLN A 371 19.63 2.53 5.60
N ILE A 372 20.25 2.24 4.45
CA ILE A 372 21.63 1.72 4.45
C ILE A 372 22.58 2.79 5.01
N LYS A 373 23.68 2.37 5.63
CA LYS A 373 24.63 3.31 6.28
C LYS A 373 25.20 4.34 5.32
N ALA A 374 25.41 3.97 4.06
CA ALA A 374 25.85 4.89 3.02
C ALA A 374 24.84 6.01 2.78
N MET A 375 23.55 5.69 2.62
CA MET A 375 22.48 6.67 2.44
C MET A 375 22.34 7.58 3.67
N LYS A 376 22.33 7.00 4.88
CA LYS A 376 22.24 7.76 6.15
C LYS A 376 23.36 8.79 6.27
N LYS A 377 24.59 8.43 5.84
CA LYS A 377 25.76 9.34 5.86
C LYS A 377 25.61 10.52 4.90
N VAL A 378 25.05 10.27 3.72
CA VAL A 378 24.96 11.26 2.64
C VAL A 378 23.72 12.14 2.79
N ALA A 379 22.57 11.55 3.15
CA ALA A 379 21.29 12.23 3.19
C ALA A 379 20.96 12.88 4.55
N GLY A 380 21.78 12.71 5.58
CA GLY A 380 21.48 13.13 6.95
C GLY A 380 21.15 14.62 7.11
N THR A 381 21.74 15.49 6.28
CA THR A 381 21.49 16.94 6.30
C THR A 381 20.58 17.42 5.17
N LEU A 382 20.24 16.55 4.22
CA LEU A 382 19.54 16.92 2.99
C LEU A 382 18.18 17.57 3.26
N LYS A 383 17.40 16.98 4.15
CA LYS A 383 16.08 17.50 4.53
C LYS A 383 16.15 18.90 5.14
N LEU A 384 17.18 19.15 5.96
CA LEU A 384 17.39 20.45 6.57
C LEU A 384 17.78 21.51 5.52
N ILE A 385 18.72 21.18 4.63
CA ILE A 385 19.16 22.08 3.56
C ILE A 385 17.98 22.42 2.62
N TYR A 386 17.19 21.42 2.26
CA TYR A 386 15.99 21.62 1.42
C TYR A 386 14.96 22.53 2.11
N SER A 387 14.69 22.32 3.39
CA SER A 387 13.73 23.16 4.15
C SER A 387 14.24 24.61 4.24
N GLN A 388 15.50 24.82 4.53
CA GLN A 388 16.12 26.17 4.54
C GLN A 388 16.04 26.85 3.15
N TYR A 389 16.28 26.08 2.08
CA TYR A 389 16.12 26.60 0.72
C TYR A 389 14.69 27.09 0.45
N ARG A 390 13.68 26.30 0.84
CA ARG A 390 12.27 26.68 0.63
C ARG A 390 11.90 27.97 1.39
N GLU A 391 12.38 28.12 2.60
CA GLU A 391 12.21 29.37 3.37
C GLU A 391 12.89 30.55 2.67
N LEU A 392 14.17 30.41 2.31
CA LEU A 392 14.93 31.44 1.62
C LEU A 392 14.31 31.81 0.26
N GLN A 393 13.81 30.83 -0.50
CA GLN A 393 13.16 31.05 -1.79
C GLN A 393 11.96 31.98 -1.66
N SER A 394 11.15 31.78 -0.59
CA SER A 394 10.00 32.66 -0.35
C SER A 394 10.42 34.09 -0.02
N PHE A 395 11.48 34.29 0.75
CA PHE A 395 12.04 35.62 1.04
C PHE A 395 12.70 36.27 -0.17
N ALA A 396 13.41 35.50 -1.00
CA ALA A 396 14.09 36.00 -2.19
C ALA A 396 13.14 36.62 -3.24
N GLN A 397 11.87 36.21 -3.25
CA GLN A 397 10.84 36.78 -4.11
C GLN A 397 10.49 38.24 -3.73
N PHE A 398 10.78 38.68 -2.50
CA PHE A 398 10.43 39.98 -1.98
C PHE A 398 11.61 40.91 -1.78
N GLY A 399 12.88 40.45 -1.90
CA GLY A 399 14.10 41.22 -1.62
C GLY A 399 15.05 41.29 -2.81
N SER A 400 15.56 42.50 -3.13
CA SER A 400 16.48 42.74 -4.26
C SER A 400 17.96 42.55 -3.93
N ASP A 401 18.37 42.64 -2.68
CA ASP A 401 19.77 42.56 -2.27
C ASP A 401 20.00 41.40 -1.30
N LEU A 402 20.40 40.26 -1.87
CA LEU A 402 20.83 39.09 -1.11
C LEU A 402 22.36 39.10 -0.94
N ASP A 403 22.85 38.78 0.25
CA ASP A 403 24.27 38.57 0.50
C ASP A 403 24.84 37.35 -0.24
N ALA A 404 26.16 37.25 -0.35
CA ALA A 404 26.81 36.17 -1.09
C ALA A 404 26.53 34.77 -0.51
N ASP A 405 26.43 34.64 0.82
CA ASP A 405 26.17 33.37 1.48
C ASP A 405 24.73 32.89 1.22
N THR A 406 23.77 33.81 1.26
CA THR A 406 22.37 33.51 0.95
C THR A 406 22.20 33.09 -0.52
N LYS A 407 22.90 33.76 -1.45
CA LYS A 407 22.94 33.37 -2.88
C LYS A 407 23.50 31.96 -3.06
N ALA A 408 24.64 31.65 -2.42
CA ALA A 408 25.25 30.33 -2.50
C ALA A 408 24.31 29.21 -1.96
N ARG A 409 23.59 29.46 -0.85
CA ARG A 409 22.60 28.52 -0.31
C ARG A 409 21.39 28.34 -1.23
N LEU A 410 20.92 29.40 -1.87
CA LEU A 410 19.86 29.34 -2.86
C LEU A 410 20.28 28.52 -4.09
N GLU A 411 21.48 28.70 -4.59
CA GLU A 411 22.01 27.94 -5.71
C GLU A 411 22.18 26.45 -5.35
N GLN A 412 22.74 26.15 -4.17
CA GLN A 412 22.85 24.79 -3.68
C GLN A 412 21.46 24.12 -3.56
N GLY A 413 20.50 24.82 -2.97
CA GLY A 413 19.13 24.33 -2.83
C GLY A 413 18.44 24.10 -4.18
N ALA A 414 18.64 24.98 -5.15
CA ALA A 414 18.14 24.82 -6.51
C ALA A 414 18.71 23.56 -7.18
N ARG A 415 20.02 23.28 -7.02
CA ARG A 415 20.65 22.05 -7.51
C ARG A 415 20.07 20.80 -6.82
N ILE A 416 19.83 20.86 -5.51
CA ILE A 416 19.18 19.77 -4.77
C ILE A 416 17.79 19.50 -5.32
N VAL A 417 16.98 20.53 -5.58
CA VAL A 417 15.64 20.35 -6.17
C VAL A 417 15.74 19.66 -7.52
N GLU A 418 16.66 20.07 -8.40
CA GLU A 418 16.86 19.43 -9.71
C GLU A 418 17.31 17.96 -9.57
N VAL A 419 18.24 17.66 -8.66
CA VAL A 419 18.67 16.28 -8.39
C VAL A 419 17.51 15.41 -7.87
N LEU A 420 16.61 15.96 -7.07
CA LEU A 420 15.48 15.21 -6.51
C LEU A 420 14.36 14.97 -7.51
N LYS A 421 14.31 15.72 -8.62
CA LYS A 421 13.38 15.42 -9.72
C LYS A 421 13.69 14.08 -10.34
N GLN A 422 12.63 13.36 -10.68
CA GLN A 422 12.73 12.02 -11.24
C GLN A 422 11.55 11.72 -12.16
N ASN A 423 11.82 11.10 -13.30
CA ASN A 423 10.80 10.68 -14.23
C ASN A 423 10.05 9.45 -13.70
N GLN A 424 8.79 9.30 -14.09
CA GLN A 424 8.00 8.10 -13.80
C GLN A 424 8.58 6.86 -14.50
N ASN A 425 8.38 5.70 -13.92
CA ASN A 425 8.89 4.40 -14.39
C ASN A 425 10.43 4.34 -14.54
N ALA A 426 11.13 5.17 -13.77
CA ALA A 426 12.58 5.24 -13.79
C ALA A 426 13.16 5.20 -12.36
N PRO A 427 12.91 4.12 -11.60
CA PRO A 427 13.49 4.00 -10.26
C PRO A 427 15.01 3.93 -10.33
N VAL A 428 15.67 4.61 -9.41
CA VAL A 428 17.15 4.70 -9.35
C VAL A 428 17.66 3.74 -8.27
N PRO A 429 18.64 2.86 -8.58
CA PRO A 429 19.27 2.01 -7.59
C PRO A 429 19.94 2.81 -6.47
N VAL A 430 19.92 2.30 -5.23
CA VAL A 430 20.34 3.03 -4.05
C VAL A 430 21.80 3.49 -4.09
N GLU A 431 22.72 2.70 -4.67
CA GLU A 431 24.13 3.07 -4.86
C GLU A 431 24.29 4.28 -5.75
N LYS A 432 23.50 4.40 -6.82
CA LYS A 432 23.49 5.59 -7.70
C LYS A 432 22.85 6.79 -7.04
N GLN A 433 21.78 6.56 -6.24
CA GLN A 433 21.23 7.63 -5.40
C GLN A 433 22.28 8.18 -4.43
N VAL A 434 23.04 7.31 -3.75
CA VAL A 434 24.14 7.73 -2.86
C VAL A 434 25.16 8.56 -3.61
N ALA A 435 25.54 8.19 -4.82
CA ALA A 435 26.55 8.92 -5.62
C ALA A 435 26.08 10.33 -5.98
N ILE A 436 24.87 10.49 -6.54
CA ILE A 436 24.38 11.81 -6.94
C ILE A 436 24.06 12.71 -5.73
N LEU A 437 23.52 12.14 -4.65
CA LEU A 437 23.26 12.87 -3.41
C LEU A 437 24.57 13.28 -2.73
N TYR A 438 25.61 12.46 -2.78
CA TYR A 438 26.95 12.83 -2.35
C TYR A 438 27.48 14.01 -3.17
N ALA A 439 27.35 13.95 -4.49
CA ALA A 439 27.81 15.02 -5.37
C ALA A 439 27.17 16.37 -5.04
N VAL A 440 25.86 16.42 -4.81
CA VAL A 440 25.15 17.68 -4.50
C VAL A 440 25.39 18.17 -3.06
N THR A 441 25.53 17.26 -2.09
CA THR A 441 25.71 17.65 -0.68
C THR A 441 27.16 18.01 -0.34
N LYS A 442 28.16 17.48 -1.07
CA LYS A 442 29.59 17.69 -0.86
C LYS A 442 30.20 18.69 -1.83
N GLY A 443 29.40 19.48 -2.54
CA GLY A 443 29.81 20.57 -3.37
C GLY A 443 30.45 20.21 -4.72
N VAL A 444 30.39 18.93 -5.15
CA VAL A 444 30.91 18.52 -6.47
C VAL A 444 30.14 19.21 -7.60
N LEU A 445 28.84 19.47 -7.41
CA LEU A 445 27.98 20.13 -8.39
C LEU A 445 28.02 21.65 -8.36
N GLU A 446 28.88 22.30 -7.55
CA GLU A 446 28.96 23.79 -7.47
C GLU A 446 29.30 24.42 -8.81
N SER A 447 30.15 23.77 -9.59
CA SER A 447 30.58 24.23 -10.92
C SER A 447 29.57 23.91 -12.04
N VAL A 448 28.55 23.09 -11.77
CA VAL A 448 27.52 22.71 -12.74
C VAL A 448 26.35 23.67 -12.65
N LYS A 449 25.91 24.23 -13.79
CA LYS A 449 24.70 25.08 -13.85
C LYS A 449 23.45 24.29 -13.48
N VAL A 450 22.50 24.95 -12.80
CA VAL A 450 21.24 24.32 -12.35
C VAL A 450 20.49 23.66 -13.51
N GLU A 451 20.43 24.32 -14.67
CA GLU A 451 19.80 23.84 -15.91
C GLU A 451 20.43 22.57 -16.51
N ASP A 452 21.71 22.31 -16.19
CA ASP A 452 22.46 21.17 -16.70
C ASP A 452 22.48 19.95 -15.76
N VAL A 453 21.94 20.09 -14.54
CA VAL A 453 21.99 19.04 -13.51
C VAL A 453 21.35 17.72 -13.98
N ASN A 454 20.23 17.77 -14.68
CA ASN A 454 19.56 16.55 -15.19
C ASN A 454 20.39 15.83 -16.25
N VAL A 455 21.09 16.58 -17.10
CA VAL A 455 21.98 16.02 -18.13
C VAL A 455 23.23 15.44 -17.47
N TYR A 456 23.79 16.16 -16.49
CA TYR A 456 24.89 15.68 -15.67
C TYR A 456 24.55 14.35 -14.99
N GLU A 457 23.40 14.26 -14.34
CA GLU A 457 22.93 13.06 -13.64
C GLU A 457 22.82 11.85 -14.58
N SER A 458 22.17 12.04 -15.73
CA SER A 458 22.00 10.97 -16.72
C SER A 458 23.34 10.46 -17.26
N GLY A 459 24.28 11.37 -17.54
CA GLY A 459 25.63 11.02 -17.97
C GLY A 459 26.45 10.36 -16.86
N LEU A 460 26.30 10.84 -15.61
CA LEU A 460 26.97 10.25 -14.45
C LEU A 460 26.56 8.79 -14.27
N TYR A 461 25.27 8.46 -14.37
CA TYR A 461 24.82 7.08 -14.24
C TYR A 461 25.39 6.16 -15.30
N THR A 462 25.52 6.64 -16.52
CA THR A 462 26.19 5.91 -17.59
C THR A 462 27.69 5.74 -17.31
N TYR A 463 28.36 6.79 -16.84
CA TYR A 463 29.76 6.76 -16.48
C TYR A 463 30.03 5.76 -15.34
N LEU A 464 29.20 5.76 -14.28
CA LEU A 464 29.32 4.83 -13.16
C LEU A 464 29.11 3.35 -13.58
N ASP A 465 28.39 3.09 -14.66
CA ASP A 465 28.20 1.74 -15.19
C ASP A 465 29.31 1.29 -16.16
N THR A 466 30.11 2.20 -16.71
CA THR A 466 31.09 1.90 -17.78
C THR A 466 32.54 2.11 -17.35
N ASP A 467 32.80 3.04 -16.45
CA ASP A 467 34.15 3.30 -15.92
C ASP A 467 34.53 2.24 -14.89
N ALA A 468 35.74 1.70 -14.97
CA ALA A 468 36.18 0.62 -14.09
C ALA A 468 36.16 1.00 -12.59
N ALA A 469 36.60 2.22 -12.25
CA ALA A 469 36.58 2.72 -10.87
C ALA A 469 35.14 3.02 -10.42
N GLY A 470 34.30 3.52 -11.32
CA GLY A 470 32.88 3.73 -11.07
C GLY A 470 32.15 2.44 -10.73
N VAL A 471 32.33 1.40 -11.56
CA VAL A 471 31.74 0.06 -11.35
C VAL A 471 32.19 -0.55 -10.03
N GLU A 472 33.49 -0.45 -9.68
CA GLU A 472 34.02 -0.97 -8.41
C GLU A 472 33.36 -0.32 -7.22
N VAL A 473 33.27 1.00 -7.19
CA VAL A 473 32.64 1.78 -6.08
C VAL A 473 31.15 1.46 -5.96
N MET A 474 30.42 1.39 -7.08
CA MET A 474 28.99 1.03 -7.06
C MET A 474 28.77 -0.38 -6.52
N GLN A 475 29.60 -1.34 -6.90
CA GLN A 475 29.53 -2.71 -6.41
C GLN A 475 29.86 -2.78 -4.91
N GLU A 476 30.84 -2.03 -4.43
CA GLU A 476 31.21 -1.96 -3.03
C GLU A 476 30.05 -1.39 -2.18
N ILE A 477 29.44 -0.28 -2.59
CA ILE A 477 28.28 0.30 -1.90
C ILE A 477 27.09 -0.67 -1.91
N ARG A 478 26.80 -1.32 -3.05
CA ARG A 478 25.71 -2.27 -3.17
C ARG A 478 25.86 -3.49 -2.25
N SER A 479 27.07 -4.04 -2.15
CA SER A 479 27.34 -5.24 -1.37
C SER A 479 27.44 -5.01 0.12
N THR A 480 28.04 -3.88 0.55
CA THR A 480 28.29 -3.57 1.96
C THR A 480 27.21 -2.70 2.60
N GLY A 481 26.49 -1.91 1.80
CA GLY A 481 25.56 -0.87 2.29
C GLY A 481 26.27 0.27 3.03
N LYS A 482 27.60 0.38 2.91
CA LYS A 482 28.42 1.35 3.67
C LYS A 482 29.19 2.27 2.72
N LEU A 483 29.54 3.45 3.24
CA LEU A 483 30.44 4.40 2.61
C LEU A 483 31.59 4.66 3.60
N GLU A 484 32.54 3.72 3.65
CA GLU A 484 33.73 3.83 4.48
C GLU A 484 34.71 4.88 3.91
N GLN A 485 35.72 5.29 4.65
CA GLN A 485 36.61 6.39 4.26
C GLN A 485 37.31 6.12 2.92
N GLU A 486 37.76 4.89 2.69
CA GLU A 486 38.41 4.52 1.43
C GLU A 486 37.42 4.55 0.25
N THR A 487 36.23 3.97 0.41
CA THR A 487 35.16 3.98 -0.59
C THR A 487 34.70 5.40 -0.89
N GLU A 488 34.62 6.26 0.14
CA GLU A 488 34.26 7.68 -0.02
C GLU A 488 35.32 8.45 -0.84
N GLN A 489 36.62 8.19 -0.59
CA GLN A 489 37.70 8.80 -1.36
C GLN A 489 37.68 8.35 -2.83
N LYS A 490 37.47 7.06 -3.08
CA LYS A 490 37.30 6.54 -4.43
C LYS A 490 36.09 7.18 -5.14
N LEU A 491 34.93 7.24 -4.46
CA LEU A 491 33.73 7.87 -4.97
C LEU A 491 33.99 9.34 -5.34
N ARG A 492 34.67 10.09 -4.44
CA ARG A 492 35.02 11.50 -4.69
C ARG A 492 35.89 11.64 -5.92
N SER A 493 36.93 10.82 -6.06
CA SER A 493 37.82 10.84 -7.23
C SER A 493 37.10 10.57 -8.54
N VAL A 494 36.18 9.57 -8.54
CA VAL A 494 35.35 9.23 -9.71
C VAL A 494 34.43 10.39 -10.09
N LEU A 495 33.79 11.04 -9.10
CA LEU A 495 32.90 12.16 -9.32
C LEU A 495 33.65 13.40 -9.82
N ASP A 496 34.83 13.71 -9.27
CA ASP A 496 35.67 14.84 -9.69
C ASP A 496 36.16 14.65 -11.14
N ALA A 497 36.63 13.43 -11.50
CA ALA A 497 37.02 13.07 -12.86
C ALA A 497 35.87 13.21 -13.86
N TYR A 498 34.68 12.71 -13.50
CA TYR A 498 33.51 12.87 -14.34
C TYR A 498 33.08 14.32 -14.52
N THR A 499 33.11 15.11 -13.43
CA THR A 499 32.74 16.53 -13.47
C THR A 499 33.67 17.32 -14.37
N GLU A 500 34.98 17.08 -14.29
CA GLU A 500 35.96 17.72 -15.17
C GLU A 500 35.71 17.39 -16.65
N ASN A 501 35.49 16.12 -16.97
CA ASN A 501 35.11 15.69 -18.31
C ASN A 501 33.80 16.33 -18.82
N PHE A 502 32.79 16.41 -17.95
CA PHE A 502 31.51 17.03 -18.29
C PHE A 502 31.63 18.50 -18.63
N LEU A 503 32.39 19.24 -17.83
CA LEU A 503 32.66 20.70 -18.04
C LEU A 503 33.49 20.94 -19.31
N ASN A 504 34.51 20.10 -19.59
CA ASN A 504 35.35 20.22 -20.79
C ASN A 504 34.58 19.91 -22.09
N THR A 505 33.58 19.07 -22.05
CA THR A 505 32.74 18.74 -23.23
C THR A 505 31.65 19.76 -23.53
N ARG A 506 31.40 20.70 -22.61
CA ARG A 506 30.46 21.79 -22.75
C ARG A 506 31.16 23.14 -22.52
N PRO A 507 31.87 23.69 -23.53
CA PRO A 507 32.47 25.02 -23.39
C PRO A 507 31.37 26.04 -23.13
N GLU A 508 31.67 26.98 -22.22
CA GLU A 508 30.83 28.14 -21.90
C GLU A 508 30.34 28.81 -23.20
N LYS A 509 29.00 28.86 -23.39
CA LYS A 509 28.38 29.69 -24.39
C LYS A 509 28.15 31.09 -23.87
#